data_0e27ee85781cb042b1e07e13b0cb2920
#
_entry.id   0e27ee85781cb042b1e07e13b0cb2920
#
_cell.length_a   1.000
_cell.length_b   1.000
_cell.length_c   1.000
_cell.angle_alpha   90.00
_cell.angle_beta   90.00
_cell.angle_gamma   90.00
#
_symmetry.space_group_name_H-M   'P 1'
#
loop_
_entity.id
_entity.type
_entity.pdbx_description
1 polymer ?
#
loop_
_entity_poly.entity_id
_entity_poly.type
_entity_poly.pdbx_seq_one_letter_code
_entity_poly.pdbx_strand_id
1 'polypeptide(L)'
;GGSVDIESSAGKGTQFTVVLPFTLAINRALMINVTGDHYALSLNSIDGVYFVSPEKLAAAISSDGKISYGGKDYELQYLGALLNKQAEPRVDRLTDSIGLVLFHSDNRYFAAQVDEIVGTQEIVVKSLGAQFSTVPGLGGATILSDGQVVVIIDLNELARVVIGDGELLPVDSELGTEQQSVRWQQGDSPAASKNAQTPHILVVDDSVTVRKVTSRILNRQGYIVSTAKDGVEAMKMLQEDVPSVMLLDIE
;
A
#
# COMPACT_ATOMS: atom_id res chain seq x y z
N GLY A 1 -0.42 18.35 -12.44
CA GLY A 1 0.37 19.04 -13.32
C GLY A 1 -0.04 20.45 -13.68
N GLY A 2 0.87 21.41 -13.54
CA GLY A 2 0.83 22.72 -14.14
C GLY A 2 1.91 22.84 -15.20
N SER A 3 2.02 24.01 -15.89
CA SER A 3 3.11 24.35 -16.78
C SER A 3 3.80 25.63 -16.35
N VAL A 4 5.07 25.75 -16.68
CA VAL A 4 5.86 26.96 -16.49
C VAL A 4 6.48 27.29 -17.83
N ASP A 5 6.14 28.49 -18.38
CA ASP A 5 6.69 29.02 -19.59
C ASP A 5 7.57 30.21 -19.25
N ILE A 6 8.72 30.36 -19.99
CA ILE A 6 9.67 31.41 -19.75
C ILE A 6 9.94 32.12 -21.09
N GLU A 7 9.66 33.42 -21.14
CA GLU A 7 9.98 34.29 -22.25
C GLU A 7 11.02 35.32 -21.79
N SER A 8 12.13 35.44 -22.54
CA SER A 8 13.17 36.41 -22.23
C SER A 8 13.58 37.18 -23.46
N SER A 9 13.68 38.50 -23.36
CA SER A 9 14.13 39.36 -24.40
C SER A 9 15.23 40.31 -23.87
N ALA A 10 16.33 40.38 -24.57
CA ALA A 10 17.46 41.24 -24.20
C ALA A 10 17.03 42.72 -24.09
N GLY A 11 17.29 43.34 -22.95
CA GLY A 11 16.91 44.72 -22.63
C GLY A 11 15.42 44.93 -22.27
N LYS A 12 14.55 43.87 -22.32
CA LYS A 12 13.13 43.94 -21.96
C LYS A 12 12.80 43.13 -20.74
N GLY A 13 13.72 42.27 -20.28
CA GLY A 13 13.51 41.44 -19.09
C GLY A 13 13.06 40.02 -19.41
N THR A 14 12.67 39.28 -18.33
CA THR A 14 12.22 37.90 -18.40
C THR A 14 10.83 37.81 -17.78
N GLN A 15 9.92 37.13 -18.45
CA GLN A 15 8.57 36.84 -17.97
C GLN A 15 8.46 35.34 -17.68
N PHE A 16 7.96 35.01 -16.50
CA PHE A 16 7.56 33.65 -16.11
C PHE A 16 6.05 33.57 -16.09
N THR A 17 5.50 32.66 -16.88
CA THR A 17 4.07 32.34 -16.87
C THR A 17 3.85 31.00 -16.20
N VAL A 18 3.22 30.97 -15.03
CA VAL A 18 2.92 29.75 -14.28
C VAL A 18 1.43 29.46 -14.38
N VAL A 19 1.08 28.36 -15.03
CA VAL A 19 -0.30 27.86 -15.11
C VAL A 19 -0.46 26.75 -14.10
N LEU A 20 -1.27 26.97 -13.06
CA LEU A 20 -1.56 25.98 -12.04
C LEU A 20 -3.00 25.45 -12.25
N PRO A 21 -3.24 24.14 -12.13
CA PRO A 21 -4.59 23.62 -12.11
C PRO A 21 -5.32 24.17 -10.89
N PHE A 22 -6.53 24.67 -11.10
CA PHE A 22 -7.36 25.21 -10.00
C PHE A 22 -7.90 24.13 -9.08
N THR A 23 -7.87 22.89 -9.51
CA THR A 23 -8.26 21.74 -8.70
C THR A 23 -7.02 21.19 -7.98
N LEU A 24 -6.82 21.57 -6.73
CA LEU A 24 -6.15 20.68 -5.80
C LEU A 24 -6.91 19.35 -5.91
N ALA A 25 -6.22 18.26 -6.20
CA ALA A 25 -6.81 16.93 -6.18
C ALA A 25 -7.09 16.56 -4.70
N ILE A 26 -7.99 17.32 -4.06
CA ILE A 26 -8.48 16.97 -2.73
C ILE A 26 -9.44 15.82 -2.96
N ASN A 27 -9.00 14.64 -2.56
CA ASN A 27 -9.80 13.44 -2.59
C ASN A 27 -10.35 13.18 -1.18
N ARG A 28 -11.60 12.79 -1.10
CA ARG A 28 -12.16 12.30 0.17
C ARG A 28 -11.87 10.79 0.26
N ALA A 29 -11.33 10.38 1.38
CA ALA A 29 -11.01 9.00 1.65
C ALA A 29 -11.66 8.51 2.93
N LEU A 30 -12.02 7.23 2.94
CA LEU A 30 -12.37 6.49 4.14
C LEU A 30 -11.09 6.00 4.79
N MET A 31 -10.84 6.40 6.03
CA MET A 31 -9.71 5.94 6.81
C MET A 31 -10.11 4.67 7.54
N ILE A 32 -9.30 3.64 7.41
CA ILE A 32 -9.52 2.32 8.02
C ILE A 32 -8.26 1.84 8.75
N ASN A 33 -8.46 0.93 9.70
CA ASN A 33 -7.38 0.18 10.32
C ASN A 33 -7.49 -1.30 9.90
N VAL A 34 -6.36 -1.89 9.52
CA VAL A 34 -6.26 -3.30 9.17
C VAL A 34 -4.96 -3.85 9.75
N THR A 35 -5.04 -4.81 10.66
CA THR A 35 -3.91 -5.41 11.38
C THR A 35 -3.00 -4.39 12.08
N GLY A 36 -3.61 -3.34 12.65
CA GLY A 36 -2.90 -2.27 13.36
C GLY A 36 -2.30 -1.18 12.47
N ASP A 37 -2.52 -1.24 11.16
CA ASP A 37 -2.05 -0.23 10.21
C ASP A 37 -3.19 0.59 9.63
N HIS A 38 -2.93 1.88 9.43
CA HIS A 38 -3.86 2.79 8.79
C HIS A 38 -3.73 2.76 7.27
N TYR A 39 -4.89 2.69 6.60
CA TYR A 39 -5.04 2.80 5.15
C TYR A 39 -6.10 3.82 4.81
N ALA A 40 -6.03 4.32 3.59
CA ALA A 40 -7.05 5.19 3.02
C ALA A 40 -7.69 4.50 1.81
N LEU A 41 -9.01 4.53 1.71
CA LEU A 41 -9.77 4.08 0.55
C LEU A 41 -10.43 5.28 -0.09
N SER A 42 -10.31 5.44 -1.41
CA SER A 42 -11.02 6.51 -2.10
C SER A 42 -12.54 6.33 -1.95
N LEU A 43 -13.25 7.37 -1.53
CA LEU A 43 -14.72 7.30 -1.44
C LEU A 43 -15.38 7.08 -2.81
N ASN A 44 -14.69 7.42 -3.90
CA ASN A 44 -15.21 7.22 -5.25
C ASN A 44 -15.11 5.74 -5.70
N SER A 45 -14.32 4.91 -5.00
CA SER A 45 -14.13 3.49 -5.32
C SER A 45 -14.95 2.55 -4.43
N ILE A 46 -15.76 3.07 -3.53
CA ILE A 46 -16.60 2.29 -2.63
C ILE A 46 -18.09 2.63 -2.84
N ASP A 47 -18.94 1.61 -2.71
CA ASP A 47 -20.41 1.77 -2.77
C ASP A 47 -20.98 2.24 -1.43
N GLY A 48 -20.29 1.92 -0.33
CA GLY A 48 -20.70 2.30 1.01
C GLY A 48 -20.03 1.51 2.12
N VAL A 49 -20.53 1.72 3.33
CA VAL A 49 -20.09 1.03 4.54
C VAL A 49 -21.30 0.32 5.15
N TYR A 50 -21.12 -0.92 5.54
CA TYR A 50 -22.12 -1.71 6.21
C TYR A 50 -21.60 -2.26 7.54
N PHE A 51 -22.32 -2.04 8.63
CA PHE A 51 -22.01 -2.62 9.92
C PHE A 51 -22.86 -3.86 10.16
N VAL A 52 -22.21 -4.95 10.54
CA VAL A 52 -22.85 -6.25 10.72
C VAL A 52 -22.53 -6.79 12.11
N SER A 53 -23.48 -7.53 12.73
CA SER A 53 -23.20 -8.19 13.99
C SER A 53 -22.22 -9.35 13.81
N PRO A 54 -21.43 -9.69 14.86
CA PRO A 54 -20.50 -10.82 14.82
C PRO A 54 -21.17 -12.14 14.43
N GLU A 55 -22.42 -12.38 14.91
CA GLU A 55 -23.17 -13.60 14.62
C GLU A 55 -23.53 -13.69 13.12
N LYS A 56 -23.95 -12.57 12.53
CA LYS A 56 -24.31 -12.52 11.11
C LYS A 56 -23.08 -12.71 10.24
N LEU A 57 -21.95 -12.11 10.62
CA LEU A 57 -20.67 -12.30 9.92
C LEU A 57 -20.20 -13.75 10.02
N ALA A 58 -20.23 -14.34 11.21
CA ALA A 58 -19.85 -15.74 11.44
C ALA A 58 -20.74 -16.70 10.62
N ALA A 59 -22.06 -16.45 10.56
CA ALA A 59 -22.98 -17.22 9.75
C ALA A 59 -22.65 -17.11 8.26
N ALA A 60 -22.34 -15.92 7.76
CA ALA A 60 -21.93 -15.71 6.37
C ALA A 60 -20.63 -16.43 6.02
N ILE A 61 -19.61 -16.36 6.88
CA ILE A 61 -18.33 -17.09 6.72
C ILE A 61 -18.56 -18.61 6.70
N SER A 62 -19.46 -19.12 7.53
CA SER A 62 -19.73 -20.57 7.65
C SER A 62 -20.64 -21.11 6.54
N SER A 63 -21.30 -20.26 5.77
CA SER A 63 -22.21 -20.65 4.69
C SER A 63 -21.54 -20.58 3.32
N ASP A 64 -21.88 -19.62 2.53
CA ASP A 64 -21.42 -19.43 1.16
C ASP A 64 -20.43 -18.26 0.97
N GLY A 65 -19.98 -17.65 2.09
CA GLY A 65 -19.07 -16.51 2.05
C GLY A 65 -19.69 -15.24 1.48
N LYS A 66 -21.03 -15.11 1.54
CA LYS A 66 -21.75 -13.97 1.01
C LYS A 66 -22.56 -13.25 2.06
N ILE A 67 -22.77 -11.98 1.83
CA ILE A 67 -23.63 -11.13 2.66
C ILE A 67 -24.58 -10.33 1.79
N SER A 68 -25.88 -10.41 2.08
CA SER A 68 -26.89 -9.67 1.31
C SER A 68 -27.10 -8.28 1.90
N TYR A 69 -27.00 -7.25 1.04
CA TYR A 69 -27.27 -5.86 1.38
C TYR A 69 -27.91 -5.14 0.20
N GLY A 70 -28.99 -4.39 0.44
CA GLY A 70 -29.67 -3.62 -0.61
C GLY A 70 -30.18 -4.44 -1.80
N GLY A 71 -30.51 -5.75 -1.60
CA GLY A 71 -30.97 -6.64 -2.65
C GLY A 71 -29.85 -7.20 -3.55
N LYS A 72 -28.60 -7.02 -3.17
CA LYS A 72 -27.41 -7.54 -3.82
C LYS A 72 -26.65 -8.46 -2.89
N ASP A 73 -26.01 -9.50 -3.44
CA ASP A 73 -25.14 -10.40 -2.70
C ASP A 73 -23.69 -10.01 -2.91
N TYR A 74 -23.00 -9.72 -1.80
CA TYR A 74 -21.62 -9.31 -1.74
C TYR A 74 -20.74 -10.47 -1.31
N GLU A 75 -19.70 -10.78 -2.05
CA GLU A 75 -18.69 -11.76 -1.67
C GLU A 75 -17.85 -11.20 -0.51
N LEU A 76 -17.82 -11.93 0.59
CA LEU A 76 -17.11 -11.51 1.78
C LEU A 76 -15.62 -11.78 1.64
N GLN A 77 -14.83 -10.76 1.90
CA GLN A 77 -13.37 -10.84 1.88
C GLN A 77 -12.81 -10.16 3.14
N TYR A 78 -11.66 -10.62 3.63
CA TYR A 78 -10.94 -9.89 4.66
C TYR A 78 -9.82 -9.06 4.03
N LEU A 79 -9.85 -7.75 4.24
CA LEU A 79 -8.88 -6.87 3.60
C LEU A 79 -7.44 -7.15 4.02
N GLY A 80 -7.24 -7.62 5.26
CA GLY A 80 -5.92 -8.06 5.73
C GLY A 80 -5.34 -9.22 4.93
N ALA A 81 -6.18 -10.18 4.52
CA ALA A 81 -5.77 -11.28 3.66
C ALA A 81 -5.45 -10.78 2.23
N LEU A 82 -6.29 -9.90 1.67
CA LEU A 82 -6.06 -9.31 0.35
C LEU A 82 -4.76 -8.48 0.30
N LEU A 83 -4.36 -7.87 1.42
CA LEU A 83 -3.10 -7.15 1.57
C LEU A 83 -1.90 -8.06 1.90
N ASN A 84 -2.05 -9.37 1.75
CA ASN A 84 -1.02 -10.38 2.03
C ASN A 84 -0.42 -10.27 3.44
N LYS A 85 -1.27 -10.01 4.44
CA LYS A 85 -0.84 -9.86 5.84
C LYS A 85 -0.91 -11.15 6.65
N GLN A 86 -1.06 -12.32 6.00
CA GLN A 86 -1.20 -13.63 6.64
C GLN A 86 -2.21 -13.63 7.80
N ALA A 87 -3.29 -12.86 7.65
CA ALA A 87 -4.27 -12.63 8.68
C ALA A 87 -5.59 -13.27 8.28
N GLU A 88 -6.18 -13.99 9.21
CA GLU A 88 -7.52 -14.57 9.06
C GLU A 88 -8.61 -13.55 9.42
N PRO A 89 -9.82 -13.66 8.85
CA PRO A 89 -10.97 -12.85 9.26
C PRO A 89 -11.19 -12.99 10.75
N ARG A 90 -11.25 -11.87 11.46
CA ARG A 90 -11.53 -11.90 12.90
C ARG A 90 -12.99 -11.63 13.15
N VAL A 91 -13.67 -12.61 13.74
CA VAL A 91 -14.98 -12.39 14.34
C VAL A 91 -14.74 -12.07 15.81
N ASP A 92 -14.49 -10.80 16.11
CA ASP A 92 -14.39 -10.37 17.50
C ASP A 92 -15.81 -10.29 18.09
N ARG A 93 -16.13 -11.24 18.96
CA ARG A 93 -17.42 -11.32 19.64
C ARG A 93 -17.57 -10.28 20.78
N LEU A 94 -16.51 -9.54 21.07
CA LEU A 94 -16.53 -8.47 22.07
C LEU A 94 -16.95 -7.11 21.48
N THR A 95 -16.99 -7.01 20.16
CA THR A 95 -17.48 -5.80 19.46
C THR A 95 -18.95 -5.94 19.11
N ASP A 96 -19.72 -4.85 19.30
CA ASP A 96 -21.14 -4.83 18.95
C ASP A 96 -21.40 -4.90 17.45
N SER A 97 -20.42 -4.47 16.64
CA SER A 97 -20.54 -4.46 15.19
C SER A 97 -19.18 -4.50 14.49
N ILE A 98 -19.15 -5.11 13.32
CA ILE A 98 -17.96 -5.27 12.47
C ILE A 98 -18.19 -4.47 11.18
N GLY A 99 -17.21 -3.66 10.81
CA GLY A 99 -17.27 -2.81 9.61
C GLY A 99 -16.94 -3.58 8.34
N LEU A 100 -17.80 -3.46 7.35
CA LEU A 100 -17.60 -3.95 5.99
C LEU A 100 -17.59 -2.76 5.03
N VAL A 101 -16.60 -2.70 4.16
CA VAL A 101 -16.55 -1.76 3.04
C VAL A 101 -17.12 -2.45 1.82
N LEU A 102 -18.20 -1.91 1.29
CA LEU A 102 -18.88 -2.43 0.12
C LEU A 102 -18.32 -1.78 -1.14
N PHE A 103 -17.96 -2.56 -2.13
CA PHE A 103 -17.49 -2.08 -3.43
C PHE A 103 -17.82 -3.08 -4.53
N HIS A 104 -17.66 -2.68 -5.77
CA HIS A 104 -17.84 -3.56 -6.91
C HIS A 104 -16.68 -3.41 -7.88
N SER A 105 -16.31 -4.51 -8.52
CA SER A 105 -15.34 -4.52 -9.61
C SER A 105 -15.94 -5.36 -10.75
N ASP A 106 -15.97 -4.76 -11.93
CA ASP A 106 -16.66 -5.32 -13.08
C ASP A 106 -18.14 -5.61 -12.77
N ASN A 107 -18.58 -6.86 -12.78
CA ASN A 107 -19.96 -7.25 -12.48
C ASN A 107 -20.09 -8.03 -11.16
N ARG A 108 -19.09 -7.94 -10.27
CA ARG A 108 -19.05 -8.64 -8.98
C ARG A 108 -19.10 -7.63 -7.83
N TYR A 109 -19.79 -8.00 -6.76
CA TYR A 109 -19.92 -7.18 -5.57
C TYR A 109 -19.14 -7.80 -4.41
N PHE A 110 -18.38 -6.99 -3.69
CA PHE A 110 -17.48 -7.41 -2.62
C PHE A 110 -17.77 -6.66 -1.33
N ALA A 111 -17.71 -7.37 -0.21
CA ALA A 111 -17.75 -6.80 1.13
C ALA A 111 -16.40 -7.06 1.81
N ALA A 112 -15.54 -6.05 1.86
CA ALA A 112 -14.24 -6.15 2.52
C ALA A 112 -14.38 -5.87 4.01
N GLN A 113 -14.14 -6.88 4.84
CA GLN A 113 -14.03 -6.74 6.29
C GLN A 113 -12.76 -5.95 6.62
N VAL A 114 -12.88 -4.96 7.50
CA VAL A 114 -11.79 -4.20 8.10
C VAL A 114 -11.84 -4.31 9.62
N ASP A 115 -10.72 -4.09 10.29
CA ASP A 115 -10.70 -4.19 11.76
C ASP A 115 -11.40 -2.98 12.39
N GLU A 116 -11.23 -1.78 11.77
CA GLU A 116 -11.85 -0.55 12.26
C GLU A 116 -12.09 0.44 11.12
N ILE A 117 -13.20 1.14 11.17
CA ILE A 117 -13.49 2.29 10.32
C ILE A 117 -13.29 3.55 11.16
N VAL A 118 -12.21 4.27 10.88
CA VAL A 118 -11.82 5.47 11.65
C VAL A 118 -12.70 6.68 11.29
N GLY A 119 -13.07 6.80 10.00
CA GLY A 119 -13.89 7.91 9.52
C GLY A 119 -13.49 8.39 8.14
N THR A 120 -14.05 9.53 7.69
CA THR A 120 -13.72 10.14 6.40
C THR A 120 -12.82 11.34 6.58
N GLN A 121 -11.82 11.50 5.69
CA GLN A 121 -10.89 12.61 5.71
C GLN A 121 -10.59 13.11 4.29
N GLU A 122 -10.35 14.39 4.16
CA GLU A 122 -9.80 14.96 2.93
C GLU A 122 -8.30 14.72 2.88
N ILE A 123 -7.83 14.20 1.77
CA ILE A 123 -6.43 13.82 1.57
C ILE A 123 -5.90 14.39 0.25
N VAL A 124 -4.59 14.62 0.21
CA VAL A 124 -3.86 14.92 -1.01
C VAL A 124 -3.14 13.66 -1.46
N VAL A 125 -3.54 13.13 -2.61
CA VAL A 125 -2.94 11.92 -3.17
C VAL A 125 -1.60 12.27 -3.81
N LYS A 126 -0.56 11.53 -3.42
CA LYS A 126 0.76 11.56 -4.04
C LYS A 126 1.05 10.23 -4.72
N SER A 127 1.50 10.29 -5.96
CA SER A 127 2.04 9.11 -6.65
C SER A 127 3.31 8.65 -5.95
N LEU A 128 3.53 7.34 -5.91
CA LEU A 128 4.70 6.71 -5.29
C LEU A 128 5.83 6.41 -6.28
N GLY A 129 5.68 6.85 -7.54
CA GLY A 129 6.69 6.60 -8.56
C GLY A 129 6.58 5.23 -9.25
N ALA A 130 7.36 5.07 -10.32
CA ALA A 130 7.30 3.89 -11.19
C ALA A 130 7.68 2.57 -10.50
N GLN A 131 8.54 2.63 -9.48
CA GLN A 131 8.97 1.47 -8.71
C GLN A 131 7.84 0.73 -7.98
N PHE A 132 6.73 1.41 -7.74
CA PHE A 132 5.55 0.85 -7.08
C PHE A 132 4.40 0.52 -8.03
N SER A 133 4.54 0.80 -9.33
CA SER A 133 3.47 0.58 -10.32
C SER A 133 3.11 -0.90 -10.52
N THR A 134 3.97 -1.81 -10.08
CA THR A 134 3.75 -3.27 -10.15
C THR A 134 3.10 -3.85 -8.89
N VAL A 135 2.88 -3.03 -7.86
CA VAL A 135 2.23 -3.48 -6.61
C VAL A 135 0.72 -3.34 -6.77
N PRO A 136 -0.02 -4.45 -6.88
CA PRO A 136 -1.46 -4.41 -7.11
C PRO A 136 -2.19 -3.69 -5.97
N GLY A 137 -3.20 -2.91 -6.33
CA GLY A 137 -4.04 -2.20 -5.37
C GLY A 137 -3.36 -1.04 -4.64
N LEU A 138 -2.17 -0.60 -5.08
CA LEU A 138 -1.47 0.55 -4.51
C LEU A 138 -1.84 1.83 -5.27
N GLY A 139 -2.85 2.56 -4.81
CA GLY A 139 -3.35 3.78 -5.45
C GLY A 139 -2.52 5.05 -5.18
N GLY A 140 -1.51 4.97 -4.31
CA GLY A 140 -0.68 6.11 -3.92
C GLY A 140 -0.47 6.20 -2.41
N ALA A 141 -0.08 7.38 -1.93
CA ALA A 141 0.01 7.67 -0.50
C ALA A 141 -0.42 9.11 -0.17
N THR A 142 -0.70 9.34 1.10
CA THR A 142 -0.96 10.67 1.63
C THR A 142 -0.20 10.89 2.93
N ILE A 143 0.00 12.15 3.29
CA ILE A 143 0.54 12.54 4.59
C ILE A 143 -0.59 13.21 5.36
N LEU A 144 -0.92 12.68 6.52
CA LEU A 144 -1.89 13.26 7.43
C LEU A 144 -1.32 14.49 8.16
N SER A 145 -2.19 15.25 8.82
CA SER A 145 -1.80 16.47 9.55
C SER A 145 -0.80 16.23 10.69
N ASP A 146 -0.79 15.02 11.24
CA ASP A 146 0.17 14.57 12.26
C ASP A 146 1.52 14.10 11.68
N GLY A 147 1.68 14.17 10.36
CA GLY A 147 2.87 13.72 9.64
C GLY A 147 2.92 12.21 9.38
N GLN A 148 1.88 11.45 9.74
CA GLN A 148 1.80 10.04 9.41
C GLN A 148 1.58 9.84 7.91
N VAL A 149 2.36 8.94 7.32
CA VAL A 149 2.14 8.50 5.93
C VAL A 149 1.16 7.35 5.90
N VAL A 150 0.11 7.50 5.10
CA VAL A 150 -0.94 6.51 4.92
C VAL A 150 -0.98 6.08 3.46
N VAL A 151 -0.97 4.78 3.24
CA VAL A 151 -1.09 4.17 1.91
C VAL A 151 -2.54 4.22 1.46
N ILE A 152 -2.75 4.59 0.20
CA ILE A 152 -4.06 4.61 -0.43
C ILE A 152 -4.23 3.29 -1.20
N ILE A 153 -5.29 2.57 -0.90
CA ILE A 153 -5.62 1.29 -1.55
C ILE A 153 -6.68 1.50 -2.63
N ASP A 154 -6.41 0.98 -3.81
CA ASP A 154 -7.39 0.81 -4.88
C ASP A 154 -8.00 -0.59 -4.78
N LEU A 155 -9.23 -0.65 -4.24
CA LEU A 155 -9.95 -1.92 -4.04
C LEU A 155 -10.31 -2.58 -5.37
N ASN A 156 -10.56 -1.81 -6.43
CA ASN A 156 -10.94 -2.36 -7.72
C ASN A 156 -9.76 -3.06 -8.39
N GLU A 157 -8.59 -2.43 -8.34
CA GLU A 157 -7.36 -3.05 -8.84
C GLU A 157 -6.99 -4.28 -8.01
N LEU A 158 -7.07 -4.17 -6.68
CA LEU A 158 -6.80 -5.29 -5.78
C LEU A 158 -7.72 -6.48 -6.04
N ALA A 159 -9.03 -6.24 -6.26
CA ALA A 159 -9.99 -7.27 -6.59
C ALA A 159 -9.69 -7.95 -7.93
N ARG A 160 -9.31 -7.20 -8.96
CA ARG A 160 -8.97 -7.77 -10.28
C ARG A 160 -7.78 -8.72 -10.24
N VAL A 161 -6.76 -8.37 -9.45
CA VAL A 161 -5.52 -9.15 -9.41
C VAL A 161 -5.61 -10.32 -8.44
N VAL A 162 -6.23 -10.12 -7.27
CA VAL A 162 -6.25 -11.15 -6.21
C VAL A 162 -7.47 -12.05 -6.32
N ILE A 163 -8.60 -11.52 -6.84
CA ILE A 163 -9.87 -12.25 -6.93
C ILE A 163 -10.23 -12.57 -8.39
N GLY A 164 -9.50 -12.00 -9.37
CA GLY A 164 -9.66 -12.21 -10.81
C GLY A 164 -9.41 -13.67 -11.20
N ASP A 165 -10.27 -14.20 -12.07
CA ASP A 165 -10.20 -15.51 -12.71
C ASP A 165 -10.60 -16.74 -11.87
N GLY A 166 -11.19 -16.59 -10.69
CA GLY A 166 -11.74 -17.72 -9.92
C GLY A 166 -10.69 -18.74 -9.44
N GLU A 167 -9.47 -18.55 -9.78
CA GLU A 167 -8.32 -19.19 -9.18
C GLU A 167 -7.81 -18.20 -8.13
N LEU A 168 -8.13 -18.47 -6.86
CA LEU A 168 -7.25 -18.05 -5.79
C LEU A 168 -5.87 -18.48 -6.25
N LEU A 169 -5.03 -17.52 -6.68
CA LEU A 169 -3.61 -17.83 -6.72
C LEU A 169 -3.37 -18.37 -5.32
N PRO A 170 -2.97 -19.65 -5.18
CA PRO A 170 -2.60 -20.12 -3.87
C PRO A 170 -1.62 -19.08 -3.39
N VAL A 171 -1.98 -18.38 -2.31
CA VAL A 171 -1.01 -17.70 -1.50
C VAL A 171 -0.22 -18.88 -0.97
N ASP A 172 0.72 -19.32 -1.81
CA ASP A 172 1.70 -20.29 -1.37
C ASP A 172 2.32 -19.64 -0.15
N SER A 173 1.93 -20.19 0.99
CA SER A 173 2.65 -20.10 2.24
C SER A 173 4.08 -20.64 2.09
N GLU A 174 4.54 -20.78 0.87
CA GLU A 174 5.84 -21.25 0.38
C GLU A 174 6.49 -20.19 -0.51
N LEU A 175 6.64 -18.94 -0.01
CA LEU A 175 7.82 -18.14 -0.29
C LEU A 175 8.97 -18.60 0.65
N GLY A 176 9.00 -19.89 0.86
CA GLY A 176 10.05 -20.67 1.42
C GLY A 176 10.12 -21.94 0.60
N THR A 177 11.13 -22.06 -0.27
CA THR A 177 11.52 -23.27 -0.97
C THR A 177 10.60 -23.80 -2.08
N GLU A 178 10.66 -23.17 -3.28
CA GLU A 178 10.91 -23.96 -4.48
C GLU A 178 11.64 -23.12 -5.53
N GLN A 179 12.89 -23.41 -5.64
CA GLN A 179 13.80 -23.41 -6.74
C GLN A 179 13.15 -23.38 -8.11
N GLN A 180 12.96 -22.21 -8.69
CA GLN A 180 13.20 -22.09 -10.12
C GLN A 180 14.64 -21.66 -10.29
N SER A 181 15.43 -22.68 -10.57
CA SER A 181 16.85 -22.66 -10.85
C SER A 181 17.20 -21.66 -11.96
N VAL A 182 17.49 -20.42 -11.61
CA VAL A 182 18.50 -19.67 -12.32
C VAL A 182 19.83 -20.22 -11.82
N ARG A 183 20.39 -21.07 -12.65
CA ARG A 183 21.69 -21.73 -12.44
C ARG A 183 22.79 -20.69 -12.46
N TRP A 184 23.02 -20.05 -11.32
CA TRP A 184 24.26 -19.34 -11.07
C TRP A 184 25.32 -20.40 -10.83
N GLN A 185 26.31 -20.44 -11.70
CA GLN A 185 27.47 -21.34 -11.56
C GLN A 185 28.09 -21.13 -10.19
N GLN A 186 28.23 -22.23 -9.48
CA GLN A 186 28.95 -22.37 -8.21
C GLN A 186 30.37 -21.84 -8.37
N GLY A 187 30.65 -20.73 -7.72
CA GLY A 187 31.96 -20.42 -7.22
C GLY A 187 31.96 -20.70 -5.72
N ASP A 188 32.90 -21.44 -5.28
CA ASP A 188 33.13 -22.06 -3.98
C ASP A 188 32.55 -21.33 -2.76
N SER A 189 31.73 -22.04 -2.02
CA SER A 189 31.27 -21.66 -0.68
C SER A 189 32.35 -21.85 0.37
N PRO A 190 32.55 -20.89 1.25
CA PRO A 190 32.95 -21.18 2.63
C PRO A 190 31.72 -21.32 3.52
N ALA A 191 31.71 -22.42 4.24
CA ALA A 191 30.93 -22.84 5.38
C ALA A 191 29.91 -21.85 6.02
N ALA A 192 28.71 -22.39 6.18
CA ALA A 192 27.61 -21.85 7.00
C ALA A 192 28.11 -21.29 8.35
N SER A 193 28.12 -19.97 8.47
CA SER A 193 28.18 -19.26 9.75
C SER A 193 26.77 -18.96 10.20
N LYS A 194 26.38 -19.54 11.33
CA LYS A 194 25.18 -19.24 12.10
C LYS A 194 25.27 -17.83 12.69
N ASN A 195 24.95 -16.81 11.90
CA ASN A 195 24.55 -15.47 12.34
C ASN A 195 23.94 -14.79 11.11
N ALA A 196 22.70 -15.10 10.80
CA ALA A 196 21.94 -14.33 9.83
C ALA A 196 21.63 -12.97 10.48
N GLN A 197 22.54 -12.01 10.33
CA GLN A 197 22.24 -10.60 10.63
C GLN A 197 21.16 -10.17 9.65
N THR A 198 20.08 -9.61 10.17
CA THR A 198 19.02 -9.01 9.38
C THR A 198 19.62 -8.02 8.38
N PRO A 199 19.36 -8.15 7.08
CA PRO A 199 19.95 -7.26 6.08
C PRO A 199 19.60 -5.80 6.36
N HIS A 200 20.59 -4.91 6.28
CA HIS A 200 20.44 -3.48 6.41
C HIS A 200 20.27 -2.85 5.02
N ILE A 201 19.22 -2.05 4.84
CA ILE A 201 18.88 -1.40 3.57
C ILE A 201 18.90 0.12 3.78
N LEU A 202 19.60 0.84 2.90
CA LEU A 202 19.57 2.31 2.84
C LEU A 202 18.65 2.75 1.70
N VAL A 203 17.65 3.56 2.03
CA VAL A 203 16.72 4.16 1.05
C VAL A 203 17.08 5.63 0.86
N VAL A 204 17.44 5.99 -0.37
CA VAL A 204 17.81 7.35 -0.77
C VAL A 204 16.80 7.87 -1.76
N ASP A 205 16.08 8.94 -1.41
CA ASP A 205 15.01 9.51 -2.23
C ASP A 205 14.72 10.93 -1.70
N ASP A 206 14.47 11.90 -2.55
CA ASP A 206 14.18 13.28 -2.13
C ASP A 206 12.76 13.44 -1.57
N SER A 207 11.83 12.58 -2.01
CA SER A 207 10.44 12.56 -1.54
C SER A 207 10.32 11.98 -0.14
N VAL A 208 9.92 12.81 0.83
CA VAL A 208 9.63 12.35 2.21
C VAL A 208 8.57 11.23 2.23
N THR A 209 7.59 11.31 1.33
CA THR A 209 6.50 10.33 1.23
C THR A 209 7.04 8.99 0.78
N VAL A 210 7.81 8.97 -0.32
CA VAL A 210 8.38 7.73 -0.88
C VAL A 210 9.32 7.09 0.13
N ARG A 211 10.24 7.84 0.74
CA ARG A 211 11.13 7.32 1.79
C ARG A 211 10.38 6.64 2.92
N LYS A 212 9.34 7.31 3.46
CA LYS A 212 8.56 6.75 4.58
C LYS A 212 7.78 5.50 4.20
N VAL A 213 7.16 5.47 3.01
CA VAL A 213 6.41 4.30 2.53
C VAL A 213 7.35 3.11 2.30
N THR A 214 8.45 3.34 1.57
CA THR A 214 9.46 2.31 1.29
C THR A 214 10.03 1.74 2.58
N SER A 215 10.43 2.61 3.52
CA SER A 215 10.95 2.17 4.83
C SER A 215 9.92 1.34 5.60
N ARG A 216 8.65 1.75 5.58
CA ARG A 216 7.60 1.01 6.27
C ARG A 216 7.37 -0.37 5.67
N ILE A 217 7.36 -0.48 4.34
CA ILE A 217 7.22 -1.76 3.64
C ILE A 217 8.39 -2.69 3.98
N LEU A 218 9.63 -2.19 3.87
CA LEU A 218 10.83 -2.98 4.13
C LEU A 218 10.97 -3.39 5.61
N ASN A 219 10.67 -2.49 6.56
CA ASN A 219 10.66 -2.83 7.99
C ASN A 219 9.65 -3.94 8.32
N ARG A 220 8.50 -3.98 7.63
CA ARG A 220 7.51 -5.05 7.79
C ARG A 220 8.01 -6.39 7.29
N GLN A 221 8.84 -6.40 6.26
CA GLN A 221 9.49 -7.61 5.75
C GLN A 221 10.67 -8.05 6.63
N GLY A 222 10.90 -7.36 7.74
CA GLY A 222 11.92 -7.70 8.71
C GLY A 222 13.31 -7.14 8.41
N TYR A 223 13.46 -6.22 7.43
CA TYR A 223 14.73 -5.57 7.16
C TYR A 223 15.01 -4.42 8.14
N ILE A 224 16.27 -4.15 8.41
CA ILE A 224 16.71 -2.92 9.09
C ILE A 224 16.84 -1.83 8.03
N VAL A 225 16.17 -0.67 8.22
CA VAL A 225 16.12 0.36 7.19
C VAL A 225 16.63 1.69 7.71
N SER A 226 17.59 2.27 7.00
CA SER A 226 18.02 3.66 7.13
C SER A 226 17.54 4.48 5.94
N THR A 227 17.41 5.80 6.11
CA THR A 227 16.92 6.67 5.04
C THR A 227 17.79 7.89 4.89
N ALA A 228 18.04 8.33 3.66
CA ALA A 228 18.70 9.58 3.32
C ALA A 228 17.83 10.37 2.34
N LYS A 229 17.80 11.69 2.51
CA LYS A 229 17.00 12.58 1.67
C LYS A 229 17.71 13.00 0.38
N ASP A 230 19.01 12.85 0.34
CA ASP A 230 19.86 13.20 -0.79
C ASP A 230 21.18 12.40 -0.77
N GLY A 231 21.95 12.52 -1.85
CA GLY A 231 23.22 11.81 -2.01
C GLY A 231 24.28 12.24 -0.99
N VAL A 232 24.21 13.48 -0.48
CA VAL A 232 25.19 13.98 0.49
C VAL A 232 24.97 13.31 1.85
N GLU A 233 23.70 13.18 2.26
CA GLU A 233 23.32 12.46 3.48
C GLU A 233 23.64 10.96 3.35
N ALA A 234 23.32 10.37 2.19
CA ALA A 234 23.66 8.98 1.90
C ALA A 234 25.16 8.71 2.02
N MET A 235 26.01 9.57 1.45
CA MET A 235 27.46 9.44 1.54
C MET A 235 27.99 9.52 2.96
N LYS A 236 27.39 10.34 3.84
CA LYS A 236 27.75 10.38 5.27
C LYS A 236 27.42 9.06 5.96
N MET A 237 26.22 8.54 5.71
CA MET A 237 25.77 7.28 6.31
C MET A 237 26.63 6.10 5.85
N LEU A 238 27.03 6.07 4.58
CA LEU A 238 27.92 5.04 4.03
C LEU A 238 29.34 5.04 4.67
N GLN A 239 29.78 6.17 5.23
CA GLN A 239 31.05 6.25 5.95
C GLN A 239 30.93 5.67 7.36
N GLU A 240 29.75 5.68 7.96
CA GLU A 240 29.48 5.20 9.31
C GLU A 240 29.11 3.71 9.30
N ASP A 241 28.24 3.30 8.36
CA ASP A 241 27.78 1.93 8.21
C ASP A 241 27.48 1.61 6.75
N VAL A 242 27.93 0.45 6.27
CA VAL A 242 27.73 0.01 4.88
C VAL A 242 26.50 -0.90 4.82
N PRO A 243 25.40 -0.48 4.17
CA PRO A 243 24.20 -1.30 4.05
C PRO A 243 24.42 -2.50 3.13
N SER A 244 23.63 -3.55 3.32
CA SER A 244 23.63 -4.72 2.43
C SER A 244 23.10 -4.39 1.03
N VAL A 245 22.14 -3.41 0.97
CA VAL A 245 21.51 -2.92 -0.27
C VAL A 245 21.23 -1.44 -0.13
N MET A 246 21.38 -0.68 -1.21
CA MET A 246 20.94 0.69 -1.32
C MET A 246 19.90 0.81 -2.42
N LEU A 247 18.73 1.37 -2.08
CA LEU A 247 17.71 1.79 -3.03
C LEU A 247 17.92 3.28 -3.27
N LEU A 248 18.27 3.65 -4.50
CA LEU A 248 18.59 5.02 -4.88
C LEU A 248 17.62 5.46 -5.97
N ASP A 249 16.85 6.52 -5.72
CA ASP A 249 16.11 7.23 -6.75
C ASP A 249 17.06 8.22 -7.45
N ILE A 250 17.08 8.13 -8.78
CA ILE A 250 17.93 8.96 -9.66
C ILE A 250 16.97 9.73 -10.57
N GLU A 251 16.57 10.93 -10.15
CA GLU A 251 15.97 11.93 -11.04
C GLU A 251 17.00 12.95 -11.52
#